data_4361501ca27c648fbc3bbf078b3dd06b
#
_entry.id   4361501ca27c648fbc3bbf078b3dd06b
#
_cell.length_a   1.000
_cell.length_b   1.000
_cell.length_c   1.000
_cell.angle_alpha   90.00
_cell.angle_beta   90.00
_cell.angle_gamma   90.00
#
_symmetry.space_group_name_H-M   'P 1'
#
loop_
_entity.id
_entity.type
_entity.pdbx_description
1 polymer ?
#
loop_
_entity_poly.entity_id
_entity_poly.type
_entity_poly.pdbx_seq_one_letter_code
_entity_poly.pdbx_strand_id
1 'polypeptide(L)'
;MTITVPSIASRTASRIAIGLLFFSFCCFSQEKKAELCYTCHGKDGTSTTAMTPSLGGQPSFFVVAQLFLFRDGRRGKEPTPMDAVAKDLGNDDLRALGALFEKQPPPAPPLQGADAAKLARGRALVESRNCRVCHNPDYSGREQMPRLANQREDYLLKAMRDYRGNRRIGYGSATMPEELAGLGDADLADIAHYLAHYRKPK
;
A
#
# COMPACT_ATOMS: atom_id res chain seq x y z
N MET A 1 -4.23 -0.43 -79.86
CA MET A 1 -5.27 -0.02 -78.91
C MET A 1 -4.74 -0.36 -77.53
N THR A 2 -4.09 0.63 -76.87
CA THR A 2 -3.35 0.43 -75.61
C THR A 2 -4.19 1.03 -74.49
N ILE A 3 -4.62 0.21 -73.54
CA ILE A 3 -5.47 0.63 -72.42
C ILE A 3 -4.53 0.98 -71.24
N THR A 4 -4.51 2.21 -70.85
CA THR A 4 -3.77 2.72 -69.68
C THR A 4 -4.65 2.61 -68.42
N VAL A 5 -4.14 1.92 -67.40
CA VAL A 5 -4.80 1.76 -66.08
C VAL A 5 -4.29 2.88 -65.16
N PRO A 6 -5.13 3.67 -64.47
CA PRO A 6 -4.67 4.67 -63.51
C PRO A 6 -4.28 4.05 -62.15
N SER A 7 -3.13 4.45 -61.66
CA SER A 7 -2.58 4.13 -60.33
C SER A 7 -3.44 4.70 -59.21
N ILE A 8 -3.86 3.85 -58.29
CA ILE A 8 -4.51 4.25 -57.04
C ILE A 8 -3.42 4.55 -56.02
N ALA A 9 -3.16 5.83 -55.81
CA ALA A 9 -2.25 6.29 -54.76
C ALA A 9 -2.87 6.10 -53.36
N SER A 10 -2.14 5.39 -52.53
CA SER A 10 -2.36 5.06 -51.13
C SER A 10 -2.62 6.28 -50.25
N ARG A 11 -3.81 6.34 -49.61
CA ARG A 11 -4.15 7.26 -48.51
C ARG A 11 -4.21 6.47 -47.18
N THR A 12 -3.07 6.04 -46.68
CA THR A 12 -3.02 5.31 -45.37
C THR A 12 -1.82 5.74 -44.52
N ALA A 13 -1.64 7.03 -44.27
CA ALA A 13 -0.52 7.48 -43.43
C ALA A 13 -0.88 8.63 -42.47
N SER A 14 -2.11 8.71 -41.94
CA SER A 14 -2.43 9.85 -41.03
C SER A 14 -3.22 9.51 -39.78
N ARG A 15 -3.35 8.24 -39.39
CA ARG A 15 -4.12 7.87 -38.16
C ARG A 15 -3.30 7.31 -37.00
N ILE A 16 -2.00 7.11 -37.13
CA ILE A 16 -1.17 6.50 -36.08
C ILE A 16 -0.51 7.54 -35.14
N ALA A 17 -0.35 8.79 -35.56
CA ALA A 17 0.37 9.79 -34.78
C ALA A 17 -0.42 10.41 -33.61
N ILE A 18 -1.75 10.33 -33.61
CA ILE A 18 -2.58 11.00 -32.57
C ILE A 18 -2.71 10.12 -31.30
N GLY A 19 -2.64 8.79 -31.41
CA GLY A 19 -2.75 7.89 -30.27
C GLY A 19 -1.55 7.89 -29.32
N LEU A 20 -0.35 8.14 -29.83
CA LEU A 20 0.90 8.12 -29.03
C LEU A 20 1.09 9.36 -28.16
N LEU A 21 0.56 10.51 -28.56
CA LEU A 21 0.67 11.76 -27.80
C LEU A 21 -0.26 11.81 -26.56
N PHE A 22 -1.41 11.15 -26.62
CA PHE A 22 -2.34 11.09 -25.47
C PHE A 22 -1.84 10.15 -24.35
N PHE A 23 -1.13 9.09 -24.67
CA PHE A 23 -0.62 8.14 -23.68
C PHE A 23 0.53 8.74 -22.84
N SER A 24 1.35 9.61 -23.42
CA SER A 24 2.47 10.27 -22.73
C SER A 24 2.02 11.32 -21.72
N PHE A 25 0.90 12.02 -21.97
CA PHE A 25 0.41 13.08 -21.09
C PHE A 25 -0.24 12.55 -19.81
N CYS A 26 -0.88 11.38 -19.87
CA CYS A 26 -1.52 10.74 -18.71
C CYS A 26 -0.51 10.20 -17.68
N CYS A 27 0.62 9.63 -18.13
CA CYS A 27 1.70 9.19 -17.25
C CYS A 27 2.37 10.35 -16.48
N PHE A 28 2.58 11.48 -17.12
CA PHE A 28 3.25 12.65 -16.51
C PHE A 28 2.43 13.30 -15.38
N SER A 29 1.12 13.22 -15.47
CA SER A 29 0.20 13.75 -14.44
C SER A 29 0.21 12.88 -13.17
N GLN A 30 0.38 11.56 -13.31
CA GLN A 30 0.35 10.60 -12.20
C GLN A 30 1.65 10.59 -11.40
N GLU A 31 2.79 10.73 -12.06
CA GLU A 31 4.09 10.86 -11.39
C GLU A 31 4.14 12.08 -10.46
N LYS A 32 3.63 13.24 -10.91
CA LYS A 32 3.55 14.45 -10.08
C LYS A 32 2.73 14.27 -8.81
N LYS A 33 1.64 13.50 -8.87
CA LYS A 33 0.82 13.22 -7.67
C LYS A 33 1.51 12.26 -6.71
N ALA A 34 2.29 11.31 -7.22
CA ALA A 34 3.07 10.41 -6.40
C ALA A 34 4.23 11.10 -5.67
N GLU A 35 4.81 12.19 -6.25
CA GLU A 35 5.88 12.94 -5.61
C GLU A 35 5.49 13.48 -4.24
N LEU A 36 4.25 13.96 -4.09
CA LEU A 36 3.73 14.39 -2.79
C LEU A 36 3.74 13.25 -1.76
N CYS A 37 3.36 12.04 -2.19
CA CYS A 37 3.37 10.86 -1.32
C CYS A 37 4.80 10.48 -0.89
N TYR A 38 5.75 10.60 -1.80
CA TYR A 38 7.15 10.23 -1.56
C TYR A 38 7.82 11.05 -0.46
N THR A 39 7.36 12.28 -0.22
CA THR A 39 7.90 13.15 0.84
C THR A 39 7.86 12.48 2.22
N CYS A 40 6.82 11.69 2.50
CA CYS A 40 6.63 11.01 3.78
C CYS A 40 6.80 9.48 3.67
N HIS A 41 6.37 8.90 2.54
CA HIS A 41 6.35 7.44 2.36
C HIS A 41 7.62 6.87 1.70
N GLY A 42 8.57 7.74 1.30
CA GLY A 42 9.79 7.37 0.59
C GLY A 42 9.58 7.18 -0.91
N LYS A 43 10.59 7.52 -1.71
CA LYS A 43 10.52 7.49 -3.18
C LYS A 43 10.38 6.07 -3.74
N ASP A 44 10.94 5.08 -3.05
CA ASP A 44 10.83 3.65 -3.34
C ASP A 44 9.67 2.97 -2.58
N GLY A 45 8.81 3.77 -1.93
CA GLY A 45 7.74 3.26 -1.07
C GLY A 45 8.21 2.77 0.29
N THR A 46 9.50 2.97 0.65
CA THR A 46 10.05 2.61 1.97
C THR A 46 10.17 3.85 2.84
N SER A 47 9.28 4.01 3.81
CA SER A 47 9.23 5.19 4.68
C SER A 47 10.35 5.18 5.73
N THR A 48 11.01 6.33 5.87
CA THR A 48 11.92 6.63 6.99
C THR A 48 11.30 7.59 8.01
N THR A 49 10.11 8.12 7.72
CA THR A 49 9.37 9.06 8.57
C THR A 49 8.66 8.29 9.69
N ALA A 50 8.84 8.72 10.93
CA ALA A 50 8.21 8.09 12.10
C ALA A 50 6.68 8.02 11.96
N MET A 51 6.07 6.92 12.41
CA MET A 51 4.63 6.66 12.38
C MET A 51 3.99 6.70 10.98
N THR A 52 4.79 6.78 9.91
CA THR A 52 4.33 6.82 8.52
C THR A 52 4.62 5.47 7.86
N PRO A 53 3.62 4.80 7.27
CA PRO A 53 3.82 3.46 6.72
C PRO A 53 4.66 3.46 5.44
N SER A 54 5.39 2.38 5.22
CA SER A 54 5.90 2.03 3.90
C SER A 54 4.75 1.55 3.01
N LEU A 55 4.78 1.94 1.73
CA LEU A 55 3.74 1.63 0.75
C LEU A 55 4.20 0.62 -0.32
N GLY A 56 5.51 0.43 -0.49
CA GLY A 56 6.06 -0.51 -1.47
C GLY A 56 5.55 -1.93 -1.26
N GLY A 57 5.05 -2.56 -2.33
CA GLY A 57 4.49 -3.90 -2.31
C GLY A 57 3.18 -4.05 -1.53
N GLN A 58 2.50 -2.94 -1.20
CA GLN A 58 1.15 -3.02 -0.65
C GLN A 58 0.15 -3.39 -1.75
N PRO A 59 -0.82 -4.28 -1.47
CA PRO A 59 -1.84 -4.63 -2.45
C PRO A 59 -2.59 -3.39 -2.96
N SER A 60 -2.75 -3.29 -4.26
CA SER A 60 -3.36 -2.13 -4.92
C SER A 60 -4.74 -1.81 -4.35
N PHE A 61 -5.58 -2.82 -4.18
CA PHE A 61 -6.92 -2.63 -3.62
C PHE A 61 -6.89 -2.09 -2.18
N PHE A 62 -5.93 -2.55 -1.35
CA PHE A 62 -5.75 -2.00 -0.01
C PHE A 62 -5.40 -0.51 -0.06
N VAL A 63 -4.46 -0.11 -0.91
CA VAL A 63 -4.06 1.31 -1.06
C VAL A 63 -5.24 2.15 -1.50
N VAL A 64 -5.98 1.71 -2.54
CA VAL A 64 -7.18 2.38 -3.03
C VAL A 64 -8.22 2.56 -1.93
N ALA A 65 -8.52 1.49 -1.18
CA ALA A 65 -9.49 1.53 -0.08
C ALA A 65 -9.06 2.51 1.03
N GLN A 66 -7.77 2.54 1.39
CA GLN A 66 -7.29 3.47 2.42
C GLN A 66 -7.34 4.93 1.95
N LEU A 67 -6.93 5.21 0.72
CA LEU A 67 -7.01 6.55 0.14
C LEU A 67 -8.46 7.04 0.04
N PHE A 68 -9.37 6.16 -0.38
CA PHE A 68 -10.81 6.43 -0.39
C PHE A 68 -11.32 6.82 1.00
N LEU A 69 -10.96 6.05 2.03
CA LEU A 69 -11.37 6.33 3.41
C LEU A 69 -10.81 7.64 3.95
N PHE A 70 -9.55 7.98 3.62
CA PHE A 70 -8.95 9.26 3.97
C PHE A 70 -9.66 10.42 3.27
N ARG A 71 -9.91 10.29 1.95
CA ARG A 71 -10.60 11.32 1.16
C ARG A 71 -11.98 11.65 1.72
N ASP A 72 -12.69 10.62 2.17
CA ASP A 72 -14.05 10.76 2.69
C ASP A 72 -14.08 11.04 4.21
N GLY A 73 -12.92 11.25 4.88
CA GLY A 73 -12.84 11.45 6.33
C GLY A 73 -13.33 10.27 7.16
N ARG A 74 -13.29 9.06 6.62
CA ARG A 74 -13.86 7.84 7.21
C ARG A 74 -12.82 6.83 7.70
N ARG A 75 -11.54 7.19 7.63
CA ARG A 75 -10.44 6.29 8.00
C ARG A 75 -10.30 6.09 9.50
N GLY A 76 -10.64 7.10 10.28
CA GLY A 76 -10.54 7.12 11.73
C GLY A 76 -11.48 8.14 12.34
N LYS A 77 -11.46 8.21 13.67
CA LYS A 77 -12.27 9.19 14.42
C LYS A 77 -11.64 10.58 14.42
N GLU A 78 -10.32 10.62 14.33
CA GLU A 78 -9.56 11.87 14.36
C GLU A 78 -8.92 12.12 12.99
N PRO A 79 -8.92 13.36 12.50
CA PRO A 79 -8.26 13.72 11.26
C PRO A 79 -6.76 13.46 11.33
N THR A 80 -6.19 13.08 10.20
CA THR A 80 -4.75 12.89 10.01
C THR A 80 -4.25 13.75 8.84
N PRO A 81 -2.95 13.98 8.69
CA PRO A 81 -2.42 14.66 7.50
C PRO A 81 -2.86 14.02 6.18
N MET A 82 -3.13 12.70 6.18
CA MET A 82 -3.57 11.99 4.98
C MET A 82 -4.97 12.39 4.50
N ASP A 83 -5.85 12.86 5.39
CA ASP A 83 -7.19 13.33 5.01
C ASP A 83 -7.07 14.57 4.11
N ALA A 84 -6.18 15.50 4.45
CA ALA A 84 -5.91 16.68 3.64
C ALA A 84 -5.23 16.30 2.30
N VAL A 85 -4.28 15.36 2.32
CA VAL A 85 -3.55 14.91 1.11
C VAL A 85 -4.48 14.18 0.15
N ALA A 86 -5.41 13.35 0.66
CA ALA A 86 -6.28 12.55 -0.17
C ALA A 86 -7.52 13.31 -0.70
N LYS A 87 -7.86 14.46 -0.12
CA LYS A 87 -9.11 15.20 -0.35
C LYS A 87 -9.40 15.45 -1.84
N ASP A 88 -8.38 15.83 -2.59
CA ASP A 88 -8.54 16.24 -4.00
C ASP A 88 -8.19 15.11 -5.00
N LEU A 89 -8.00 13.87 -4.52
CA LEU A 89 -7.71 12.73 -5.38
C LEU A 89 -9.00 12.20 -6.03
N GLY A 90 -9.02 12.12 -7.36
CA GLY A 90 -10.09 11.45 -8.11
C GLY A 90 -9.98 9.92 -8.04
N ASN A 91 -11.03 9.22 -8.44
CA ASN A 91 -11.02 7.74 -8.44
C ASN A 91 -9.92 7.14 -9.33
N ASP A 92 -9.59 7.81 -10.44
CA ASP A 92 -8.49 7.37 -11.32
C ASP A 92 -7.13 7.54 -10.65
N ASP A 93 -6.96 8.60 -9.86
CA ASP A 93 -5.74 8.82 -9.07
C ASP A 93 -5.58 7.71 -8.01
N LEU A 94 -6.66 7.36 -7.31
CA LEU A 94 -6.62 6.28 -6.31
C LEU A 94 -6.18 4.97 -6.94
N ARG A 95 -6.74 4.61 -8.11
CA ARG A 95 -6.38 3.40 -8.84
C ARG A 95 -4.93 3.43 -9.33
N ALA A 96 -4.49 4.56 -9.87
CA ALA A 96 -3.13 4.72 -10.36
C ALA A 96 -2.09 4.64 -9.24
N LEU A 97 -2.34 5.30 -8.10
CA LEU A 97 -1.48 5.24 -6.93
C LEU A 97 -1.44 3.84 -6.32
N GLY A 98 -2.59 3.15 -6.26
CA GLY A 98 -2.65 1.76 -5.82
C GLY A 98 -1.76 0.85 -6.68
N ALA A 99 -1.91 0.92 -8.01
CA ALA A 99 -1.11 0.14 -8.95
C ALA A 99 0.39 0.50 -8.92
N LEU A 100 0.71 1.77 -8.66
CA LEU A 100 2.09 2.24 -8.53
C LEU A 100 2.78 1.61 -7.32
N PHE A 101 2.18 1.73 -6.13
CA PHE A 101 2.78 1.24 -4.89
C PHE A 101 2.84 -0.29 -4.82
N GLU A 102 1.88 -0.99 -5.42
CA GLU A 102 1.93 -2.45 -5.52
C GLU A 102 3.14 -2.95 -6.32
N LYS A 103 3.53 -2.20 -7.38
CA LYS A 103 4.69 -2.54 -8.23
C LYS A 103 6.03 -2.15 -7.62
N GLN A 104 6.05 -1.25 -6.65
CA GLN A 104 7.29 -0.90 -5.96
C GLN A 104 7.81 -2.07 -5.13
N PRO A 105 9.13 -2.21 -4.96
CA PRO A 105 9.69 -3.28 -4.15
C PRO A 105 9.19 -3.16 -2.70
N PRO A 106 8.83 -4.27 -2.05
CA PRO A 106 8.48 -4.24 -0.64
C PRO A 106 9.72 -3.88 0.20
N PRO A 107 9.53 -3.24 1.38
CA PRO A 107 10.61 -2.94 2.29
C PRO A 107 11.40 -4.19 2.67
N ALA A 108 12.71 -4.07 2.76
CA ALA A 108 13.57 -5.11 3.29
C ALA A 108 13.52 -5.14 4.84
N PRO A 109 13.75 -6.31 5.46
CA PRO A 109 13.86 -6.36 6.92
C PRO A 109 15.07 -5.54 7.38
N PRO A 110 15.00 -4.84 8.53
CA PRO A 110 16.13 -4.13 9.10
C PRO A 110 17.34 -5.05 9.29
N LEU A 111 18.53 -4.51 9.02
CA LEU A 111 19.79 -5.28 9.19
C LEU A 111 20.19 -5.46 10.65
N GLN A 112 19.72 -4.56 11.53
CA GLN A 112 20.07 -4.51 12.95
C GLN A 112 18.82 -4.28 13.80
N GLY A 113 18.98 -4.38 15.13
CA GLY A 113 17.93 -4.06 16.10
C GLY A 113 16.96 -5.21 16.39
N ALA A 114 17.18 -6.41 15.84
CA ALA A 114 16.36 -7.57 16.13
C ALA A 114 16.64 -8.10 17.56
N ASP A 115 15.62 -8.10 18.41
CA ASP A 115 15.63 -8.73 19.73
C ASP A 115 15.05 -10.14 19.64
N ALA A 116 15.88 -11.16 19.91
CA ALA A 116 15.51 -12.56 19.76
C ALA A 116 14.32 -12.97 20.66
N ALA A 117 14.21 -12.42 21.86
CA ALA A 117 13.13 -12.73 22.78
C ALA A 117 11.80 -12.13 22.28
N LYS A 118 11.81 -10.88 21.79
CA LYS A 118 10.62 -10.25 21.18
C LYS A 118 10.22 -10.98 19.90
N LEU A 119 11.20 -11.37 19.06
CA LEU A 119 10.92 -12.17 17.86
C LEU A 119 10.19 -13.48 18.20
N ALA A 120 10.67 -14.21 19.22
CA ALA A 120 10.08 -15.46 19.63
C ALA A 120 8.64 -15.28 20.15
N ARG A 121 8.40 -14.30 21.05
CA ARG A 121 7.07 -14.01 21.58
C ARG A 121 6.12 -13.49 20.49
N GLY A 122 6.58 -12.55 19.68
CA GLY A 122 5.79 -12.00 18.56
C GLY A 122 5.39 -13.08 17.56
N ARG A 123 6.31 -14.01 17.23
CA ARG A 123 6.02 -15.16 16.40
C ARG A 123 4.92 -16.04 17.01
N ALA A 124 5.04 -16.41 18.27
CA ALA A 124 4.03 -17.23 18.96
C ALA A 124 2.64 -16.56 18.97
N LEU A 125 2.61 -15.23 19.17
CA LEU A 125 1.38 -14.44 19.15
C LEU A 125 0.72 -14.42 17.77
N VAL A 126 1.44 -14.14 16.69
CA VAL A 126 0.86 -14.11 15.34
C VAL A 126 0.43 -15.50 14.86
N GLU A 127 1.10 -16.56 15.32
CA GLU A 127 0.71 -17.95 15.05
C GLU A 127 -0.57 -18.32 15.80
N SER A 128 -0.66 -18.03 17.10
CA SER A 128 -1.85 -18.32 17.92
C SER A 128 -3.09 -17.53 17.50
N ARG A 129 -2.91 -16.33 16.95
CA ARG A 129 -4.00 -15.47 16.44
C ARG A 129 -4.31 -15.68 14.96
N ASN A 130 -3.65 -16.62 14.30
CA ASN A 130 -3.89 -16.96 12.90
C ASN A 130 -3.81 -15.77 11.92
N CYS A 131 -2.96 -14.78 12.19
CA CYS A 131 -2.83 -13.56 11.37
C CYS A 131 -2.56 -13.87 9.89
N ARG A 132 -1.89 -15.02 9.62
CA ARG A 132 -1.53 -15.51 8.29
C ARG A 132 -2.73 -15.88 7.43
N VAL A 133 -3.88 -16.18 8.01
CA VAL A 133 -5.09 -16.55 7.26
C VAL A 133 -5.56 -15.39 6.39
N CYS A 134 -5.53 -14.17 6.90
CA CYS A 134 -5.93 -12.97 6.17
C CYS A 134 -4.76 -12.29 5.47
N HIS A 135 -3.60 -12.19 6.14
CA HIS A 135 -2.45 -11.43 5.64
C HIS A 135 -1.46 -12.25 4.79
N ASN A 136 -1.83 -13.43 4.33
CA ASN A 136 -1.02 -14.45 3.65
C ASN A 136 0.01 -15.15 4.56
N PRO A 137 0.44 -16.37 4.20
CA PRO A 137 1.43 -17.14 4.98
C PRO A 137 2.77 -16.42 5.19
N ASP A 138 3.14 -15.50 4.30
CA ASP A 138 4.36 -14.70 4.36
C ASP A 138 4.08 -13.23 4.71
N TYR A 139 2.89 -12.91 5.18
CA TYR A 139 2.45 -11.54 5.53
C TYR A 139 2.57 -10.54 4.39
N SER A 140 2.54 -10.99 3.14
CA SER A 140 2.60 -10.14 1.94
C SER A 140 1.32 -9.34 1.71
N GLY A 141 0.21 -9.74 2.33
CA GLY A 141 -1.10 -9.15 2.10
C GLY A 141 -1.74 -9.57 0.79
N ARG A 142 -3.04 -9.31 0.65
CA ARG A 142 -3.82 -9.57 -0.57
C ARG A 142 -5.07 -8.71 -0.58
N GLU A 143 -5.48 -8.22 -1.72
CA GLU A 143 -6.69 -7.39 -1.86
C GLU A 143 -6.77 -6.27 -0.81
N GLN A 144 -7.79 -6.27 0.08
CA GLN A 144 -7.92 -5.29 1.17
C GLN A 144 -7.08 -5.61 2.42
N MET A 145 -6.43 -6.76 2.47
CA MET A 145 -5.56 -7.15 3.58
C MET A 145 -4.16 -6.63 3.34
N PRO A 146 -3.62 -5.75 4.20
CA PRO A 146 -2.32 -5.14 3.96
C PRO A 146 -1.17 -6.13 4.10
N ARG A 147 -0.07 -5.81 3.41
CA ARG A 147 1.23 -6.35 3.71
C ARG A 147 1.68 -5.89 5.09
N LEU A 148 2.08 -6.84 5.94
CA LEU A 148 2.60 -6.60 7.29
C LEU A 148 4.12 -6.84 7.35
N ALA A 149 4.64 -7.79 6.54
CA ALA A 149 6.06 -8.13 6.51
C ALA A 149 6.92 -6.91 6.20
N ASN A 150 7.86 -6.64 7.10
CA ASN A 150 8.84 -5.56 7.01
C ASN A 150 8.22 -4.14 6.97
N GLN A 151 6.98 -4.01 7.42
CA GLN A 151 6.41 -2.70 7.69
C GLN A 151 7.12 -2.08 8.92
N ARG A 152 7.17 -0.75 8.99
CA ARG A 152 7.74 -0.02 10.13
C ARG A 152 7.15 -0.49 11.46
N GLU A 153 7.99 -0.79 12.43
CA GLU A 153 7.60 -1.28 13.75
C GLU A 153 6.70 -0.27 14.49
N ASP A 154 7.09 1.00 14.51
CA ASP A 154 6.32 2.07 15.14
C ASP A 154 4.94 2.25 14.52
N TYR A 155 4.83 2.14 13.21
CA TYR A 155 3.54 2.20 12.51
C TYR A 155 2.68 0.97 12.76
N LEU A 156 3.25 -0.23 12.77
CA LEU A 156 2.51 -1.46 13.10
C LEU A 156 1.92 -1.38 14.50
N LEU A 157 2.72 -0.98 15.49
CA LEU A 157 2.27 -0.80 16.88
C LEU A 157 1.15 0.23 16.98
N LYS A 158 1.34 1.41 16.34
CA LYS A 158 0.31 2.44 16.26
C LYS A 158 -0.98 1.90 15.64
N ALA A 159 -0.89 1.25 14.49
CA ALA A 159 -2.05 0.75 13.76
C ALA A 159 -2.85 -0.29 14.56
N MET A 160 -2.18 -1.23 15.23
CA MET A 160 -2.82 -2.21 16.10
C MET A 160 -3.49 -1.55 17.31
N ARG A 161 -2.85 -0.58 17.94
CA ARG A 161 -3.46 0.21 19.03
C ARG A 161 -4.70 0.97 18.57
N ASP A 162 -4.66 1.53 17.35
CA ASP A 162 -5.78 2.27 16.78
C ASP A 162 -6.96 1.35 16.47
N TYR A 163 -6.72 0.13 15.98
CA TYR A 163 -7.77 -0.88 15.80
C TYR A 163 -8.34 -1.37 17.12
N ARG A 164 -7.50 -1.80 18.05
CA ARG A 164 -7.93 -2.27 19.38
C ARG A 164 -8.76 -1.22 20.13
N GLY A 165 -8.38 0.05 20.00
CA GLY A 165 -9.08 1.19 20.62
C GLY A 165 -10.26 1.74 19.79
N ASN A 166 -10.67 1.08 18.70
CA ASN A 166 -11.71 1.55 17.77
C ASN A 166 -11.50 3.00 17.28
N ARG A 167 -10.24 3.46 17.20
CA ARG A 167 -9.88 4.76 16.60
C ARG A 167 -9.72 4.66 15.09
N ARG A 168 -9.27 3.50 14.60
CA ARG A 168 -9.21 3.18 13.18
C ARG A 168 -10.41 2.33 12.80
N ILE A 169 -11.25 2.84 11.91
CA ILE A 169 -12.46 2.22 11.41
C ILE A 169 -12.42 2.19 9.88
N GLY A 170 -13.38 1.54 9.26
CA GLY A 170 -13.59 1.59 7.82
C GLY A 170 -13.42 0.24 7.12
N TYR A 171 -13.41 0.29 5.80
CA TYR A 171 -13.53 -0.86 4.92
C TYR A 171 -12.43 -1.90 5.13
N GLY A 172 -12.80 -3.17 5.30
CA GLY A 172 -11.87 -4.29 5.49
C GLY A 172 -11.22 -4.39 6.88
N SER A 173 -11.62 -3.53 7.83
CA SER A 173 -11.03 -3.50 9.17
C SER A 173 -11.99 -3.92 10.31
N ALA A 174 -13.18 -4.42 9.98
CA ALA A 174 -14.19 -4.76 10.99
C ALA A 174 -13.74 -5.87 11.96
N THR A 175 -12.91 -6.82 11.49
CA THR A 175 -12.43 -7.95 12.30
C THR A 175 -11.19 -7.62 13.15
N MET A 176 -10.40 -6.62 12.76
CA MET A 176 -9.13 -6.34 13.45
C MET A 176 -9.26 -6.02 14.95
N PRO A 177 -10.30 -5.29 15.43
CA PRO A 177 -10.50 -5.09 16.86
C PRO A 177 -10.70 -6.40 17.61
N GLU A 178 -11.43 -7.36 17.05
CA GLU A 178 -11.69 -8.68 17.63
C GLU A 178 -10.42 -9.52 17.68
N GLU A 179 -9.65 -9.55 16.59
CA GLU A 179 -8.36 -10.26 16.51
C GLU A 179 -7.32 -9.74 17.51
N LEU A 180 -7.40 -8.48 17.89
CA LEU A 180 -6.50 -7.83 18.85
C LEU A 180 -7.07 -7.80 20.28
N ALA A 181 -8.30 -8.28 20.49
CA ALA A 181 -8.93 -8.31 21.79
C ALA A 181 -8.11 -9.15 22.80
N GLY A 182 -7.97 -8.64 24.01
CA GLY A 182 -7.23 -9.31 25.10
C GLY A 182 -5.70 -9.23 24.99
N LEU A 183 -5.13 -8.67 23.91
CA LEU A 183 -3.70 -8.41 23.81
C LEU A 183 -3.32 -7.13 24.54
N GLY A 184 -2.30 -7.20 25.40
CA GLY A 184 -1.70 -6.03 26.05
C GLY A 184 -0.79 -5.23 25.13
N ASP A 185 -0.34 -4.06 25.58
CA ASP A 185 0.60 -3.23 24.81
C ASP A 185 1.95 -3.91 24.58
N ALA A 186 2.41 -4.73 25.52
CA ALA A 186 3.62 -5.54 25.37
C ALA A 186 3.47 -6.57 24.24
N ASP A 187 2.31 -7.26 24.17
CA ASP A 187 2.03 -8.23 23.11
C ASP A 187 2.00 -7.55 21.74
N LEU A 188 1.34 -6.38 21.63
CA LEU A 188 1.33 -5.61 20.39
C LEU A 188 2.73 -5.15 19.97
N ALA A 189 3.59 -4.78 20.93
CA ALA A 189 4.97 -4.42 20.65
C ALA A 189 5.79 -5.61 20.15
N ASP A 190 5.62 -6.80 20.74
CA ASP A 190 6.30 -8.02 20.29
C ASP A 190 5.82 -8.46 18.90
N ILE A 191 4.52 -8.37 18.61
CA ILE A 191 3.95 -8.60 17.27
C ILE A 191 4.54 -7.61 16.24
N ALA A 192 4.56 -6.31 16.58
CA ALA A 192 5.10 -5.29 15.69
C ALA A 192 6.57 -5.54 15.38
N HIS A 193 7.35 -5.89 16.41
CA HIS A 193 8.77 -6.22 16.29
C HIS A 193 8.99 -7.43 15.37
N TYR A 194 8.25 -8.52 15.58
CA TYR A 194 8.35 -9.72 14.75
C TYR A 194 8.02 -9.42 13.28
N LEU A 195 6.92 -8.71 13.01
CA LEU A 195 6.49 -8.41 11.65
C LEU A 195 7.45 -7.43 10.94
N ALA A 196 8.01 -6.45 11.66
CA ALA A 196 8.98 -5.51 11.12
C ALA A 196 10.30 -6.19 10.73
N HIS A 197 10.69 -7.25 11.44
CA HIS A 197 11.93 -8.02 11.19
C HIS A 197 11.66 -9.36 10.49
N TYR A 198 10.47 -9.52 9.89
CA TYR A 198 10.09 -10.79 9.29
C TYR A 198 11.05 -11.22 8.18
N ARG A 199 11.53 -12.45 8.26
CA ARG A 199 12.30 -13.14 7.21
C ARG A 199 11.55 -14.40 6.81
N LYS A 200 11.28 -14.52 5.50
CA LYS A 200 10.62 -15.71 4.97
C LYS A 200 11.50 -16.93 5.26
N PRO A 201 10.95 -17.99 5.87
CA PRO A 201 11.69 -19.25 6.03
C PRO A 201 12.16 -19.75 4.65
N LYS A 202 13.38 -20.30 4.62
CA LYS A 202 13.94 -20.96 3.43
C LYS A 202 13.22 -22.25 3.13
#